data_8e994971980b50a3e24c84ed41b0d531
#
_entry.id   8e994971980b50a3e24c84ed41b0d531
#
_cell.length_a   1.000
_cell.length_b   1.000
_cell.length_c   1.000
_cell.angle_alpha   90.00
_cell.angle_beta   90.00
_cell.angle_gamma   90.00
#
_symmetry.space_group_name_H-M   'P 1'
#
loop_
_entity.id
_entity.type
_entity.pdbx_description
1 polymer ?
#
loop_
_entity_poly.entity_id
_entity_poly.type
_entity_poly.pdbx_seq_one_letter_code
_entity_poly.pdbx_strand_id
1 'polypeptide(L)'
;MAEEHRTSVLDVYRHLAGHGRNHPGKQHICELRDAFELQEPDETHQVLVLTAAGMTLGEFRYRPGNVLSPLMARLAVEQVLLAINYLHSADVIYTDLHADNLLIGVMDQAVFDKIASLEARTSSRRKYVDGTVIHASLGVVDSIGPLALCDMGQARIGPRHGGIAMPAPFRAPEVILGMPWDNKIDMWNVGVLAWNLVEDDILFQLEADESREQSNARHLANMVALLGPPPIEFLNRKASETSKYWDDQGV
;
A
#
# COMPACT_ATOMS: atom_id res chain seq x y z
N MET A 1 19.24 -10.03 17.47
CA MET A 1 18.34 -9.87 16.32
C MET A 1 18.94 -8.74 15.51
N ALA A 2 19.37 -8.99 14.26
CA ALA A 2 19.86 -7.93 13.40
C ALA A 2 18.66 -7.02 13.11
N GLU A 3 18.79 -5.71 13.36
CA GLU A 3 17.89 -4.71 12.80
C GLU A 3 17.97 -4.86 11.29
N GLU A 4 16.90 -5.36 10.67
CA GLU A 4 16.79 -5.32 9.22
C GLU A 4 16.89 -3.84 8.82
N HIS A 5 17.94 -3.53 8.07
CA HIS A 5 18.17 -2.17 7.56
C HIS A 5 16.97 -1.82 6.67
N ARG A 6 16.12 -0.94 7.18
CA ARG A 6 14.92 -0.48 6.46
C ARG A 6 15.40 0.29 5.23
N THR A 7 15.09 -0.22 4.04
CA THR A 7 15.43 0.45 2.78
C THR A 7 14.80 1.84 2.77
N SER A 8 15.57 2.88 2.45
CA SER A 8 14.98 4.23 2.35
C SER A 8 14.08 4.32 1.11
N VAL A 9 13.05 5.16 1.17
CA VAL A 9 12.15 5.42 0.03
C VAL A 9 12.95 5.83 -1.21
N LEU A 10 13.95 6.68 -1.04
CA LEU A 10 14.80 7.16 -2.13
C LEU A 10 15.62 6.02 -2.76
N ASP A 11 16.10 5.06 -1.96
CA ASP A 11 16.83 3.92 -2.48
C ASP A 11 15.95 3.00 -3.31
N VAL A 12 14.68 2.81 -2.92
CA VAL A 12 13.72 2.07 -3.74
C VAL A 12 13.52 2.75 -5.09
N TYR A 13 13.29 4.07 -5.11
CA TYR A 13 13.12 4.79 -6.37
C TYR A 13 14.37 4.77 -7.25
N ARG A 14 15.57 4.91 -6.67
CA ARG A 14 16.85 4.80 -7.39
C ARG A 14 17.04 3.41 -7.98
N HIS A 15 16.70 2.37 -7.21
CA HIS A 15 16.74 0.99 -7.69
C HIS A 15 15.81 0.79 -8.88
N LEU A 16 14.57 1.25 -8.80
CA LEU A 16 13.57 1.17 -9.87
C LEU A 16 13.97 1.96 -11.12
N ALA A 17 14.68 3.08 -10.99
CA ALA A 17 15.12 3.90 -12.12
C ALA A 17 16.03 3.14 -13.10
N GLY A 18 16.78 2.14 -12.60
CA GLY A 18 17.64 1.27 -13.40
C GLY A 18 16.92 0.12 -14.10
N HIS A 19 15.64 -0.14 -13.79
CA HIS A 19 14.93 -1.35 -14.21
C HIS A 19 13.79 -1.05 -15.21
N GLY A 20 13.56 -1.98 -16.10
CA GLY A 20 12.33 -2.15 -16.88
C GLY A 20 11.80 -0.89 -17.59
N ARG A 21 12.63 -0.16 -18.35
CA ARG A 21 12.21 1.10 -19.03
C ARG A 21 10.96 0.94 -19.89
N ASN A 22 10.75 -0.22 -20.49
CA ASN A 22 9.62 -0.54 -21.37
C ASN A 22 8.55 -1.43 -20.69
N HIS A 23 8.61 -1.62 -19.38
CA HIS A 23 7.63 -2.47 -18.68
C HIS A 23 6.28 -1.77 -18.58
N PRO A 24 5.15 -2.41 -18.97
CA PRO A 24 3.83 -1.77 -18.99
C PRO A 24 3.36 -1.32 -17.59
N GLY A 25 3.81 -1.98 -16.52
CA GLY A 25 3.48 -1.61 -15.15
C GLY A 25 4.16 -0.35 -14.64
N LYS A 26 5.24 0.11 -15.31
CA LYS A 26 5.96 1.32 -14.87
C LYS A 26 5.07 2.57 -14.84
N GLN A 27 4.14 2.71 -15.79
CA GLN A 27 3.20 3.83 -15.85
C GLN A 27 2.21 3.86 -14.67
N HIS A 28 2.11 2.74 -13.94
CA HIS A 28 1.25 2.59 -12.76
C HIS A 28 2.02 2.75 -11.44
N ILE A 29 3.23 3.31 -11.48
CA ILE A 29 4.02 3.69 -10.30
C ILE A 29 4.13 5.22 -10.28
N CYS A 30 3.93 5.82 -9.11
CA CYS A 30 4.18 7.24 -8.92
C CYS A 30 5.67 7.52 -9.11
N GLU A 31 6.02 8.32 -10.12
CA GLU A 31 7.40 8.51 -10.53
C GLU A 31 8.10 9.57 -9.68
N LEU A 32 9.32 9.27 -9.23
CA LEU A 32 10.20 10.26 -8.62
C LEU A 32 10.74 11.20 -9.71
N ARG A 33 10.46 12.49 -9.57
CA ARG A 33 10.93 13.56 -10.47
C ARG A 33 12.22 14.19 -9.99
N ASP A 34 12.34 14.42 -8.67
CA ASP A 34 13.50 15.02 -8.05
C ASP A 34 13.60 14.60 -6.58
N ALA A 35 14.77 14.74 -5.99
CA ALA A 35 15.00 14.54 -4.56
C ALA A 35 16.10 15.46 -4.06
N PHE A 36 15.86 16.16 -2.96
CA PHE A 36 16.85 17.05 -2.35
C PHE A 36 16.72 17.03 -0.82
N GLU A 37 17.70 17.63 -0.16
CA GLU A 37 17.69 17.79 1.29
C GLU A 37 17.32 19.23 1.65
N LEU A 38 16.38 19.37 2.58
CA LEU A 38 16.02 20.63 3.21
C LEU A 38 16.72 20.69 4.57
N GLN A 39 17.58 21.68 4.76
CA GLN A 39 18.29 21.91 6.02
C GLN A 39 17.44 22.82 6.90
N GLU A 40 17.07 22.36 8.08
CA GLU A 40 16.52 23.16 9.17
C GLU A 40 17.54 23.26 10.32
N PRO A 41 17.42 24.21 11.26
CA PRO A 41 18.43 24.43 12.29
C PRO A 41 18.80 23.18 13.10
N ASP A 42 17.84 22.30 13.35
CA ASP A 42 17.99 21.12 14.22
C ASP A 42 17.90 19.79 13.46
N GLU A 43 17.42 19.79 12.20
CA GLU A 43 17.16 18.56 11.45
C GLU A 43 17.42 18.74 9.94
N THR A 44 17.71 17.62 9.28
CA THR A 44 17.79 17.54 7.81
C THR A 44 16.64 16.67 7.31
N HIS A 45 15.81 17.22 6.43
CA HIS A 45 14.66 16.53 5.85
C HIS A 45 14.95 16.15 4.40
N GLN A 46 14.73 14.86 4.08
CA GLN A 46 14.73 14.42 2.69
C GLN A 46 13.41 14.77 2.03
N VAL A 47 13.44 15.54 0.95
CA VAL A 47 12.28 15.94 0.16
C VAL A 47 12.27 15.14 -1.14
N LEU A 48 11.13 14.52 -1.43
CA LEU A 48 10.89 13.80 -2.67
C LEU A 48 9.86 14.56 -3.51
N VAL A 49 10.18 14.84 -4.75
CA VAL A 49 9.26 15.44 -5.72
C VAL A 49 8.71 14.30 -6.59
N LEU A 50 7.44 14.01 -6.43
CA LEU A 50 6.76 12.93 -7.15
C LEU A 50 5.89 13.51 -8.27
N THR A 51 5.51 12.65 -9.24
CA THR A 51 4.50 13.02 -10.25
C THR A 51 3.21 13.41 -9.54
N ALA A 52 2.68 14.57 -9.89
CA ALA A 52 1.41 15.04 -9.35
C ALA A 52 0.26 14.12 -9.79
N ALA A 53 -0.62 13.80 -8.86
CA ALA A 53 -1.80 12.96 -9.08
C ALA A 53 -3.02 13.56 -8.38
N GLY A 54 -4.18 12.96 -8.60
CA GLY A 54 -5.43 13.33 -7.95
C GLY A 54 -5.56 12.73 -6.55
N MET A 55 -6.80 12.51 -6.14
CA MET A 55 -7.10 11.85 -4.87
C MET A 55 -6.74 10.37 -4.89
N THR A 56 -6.74 9.76 -3.71
CA THR A 56 -6.60 8.31 -3.60
C THR A 56 -7.88 7.59 -4.04
N LEU A 57 -7.74 6.33 -4.43
CA LEU A 57 -8.88 5.48 -4.75
C LEU A 57 -9.74 5.23 -3.50
N GLY A 58 -9.13 5.19 -2.30
CA GLY A 58 -9.82 5.14 -1.02
C GLY A 58 -10.69 6.37 -0.79
N GLU A 59 -10.14 7.57 -0.90
CA GLU A 59 -10.91 8.83 -0.80
C GLU A 59 -12.03 8.90 -1.84
N PHE A 60 -11.79 8.47 -3.07
CA PHE A 60 -12.81 8.43 -4.12
C PHE A 60 -13.98 7.54 -3.71
N ARG A 61 -13.69 6.32 -3.23
CA ARG A 61 -14.71 5.33 -2.84
C ARG A 61 -15.59 5.81 -1.68
N TYR A 62 -15.00 6.46 -0.68
CA TYR A 62 -15.74 6.93 0.51
C TYR A 62 -16.52 8.24 0.31
N ARG A 63 -16.47 8.84 -0.88
CA ARG A 63 -17.30 10.02 -1.16
C ARG A 63 -18.76 9.62 -1.39
N PRO A 64 -19.72 10.36 -0.83
CA PRO A 64 -21.13 10.10 -1.07
C PRO A 64 -21.47 10.07 -2.58
N GLY A 65 -22.11 8.99 -3.02
CA GLY A 65 -22.49 8.77 -4.42
C GLY A 65 -21.42 8.12 -5.30
N ASN A 66 -20.20 7.92 -4.83
CA ASN A 66 -19.17 7.23 -5.58
C ASN A 66 -19.15 5.73 -5.19
N VAL A 67 -19.68 4.90 -6.06
CA VAL A 67 -19.62 3.44 -5.94
C VAL A 67 -18.77 2.92 -7.09
N LEU A 68 -17.77 2.11 -6.76
CA LEU A 68 -17.00 1.42 -7.79
C LEU A 68 -17.87 0.33 -8.40
N SER A 69 -18.20 0.47 -9.69
CA SER A 69 -18.84 -0.63 -10.42
C SER A 69 -17.88 -1.84 -10.50
N PRO A 70 -18.41 -3.07 -10.64
CA PRO A 70 -17.55 -4.26 -10.82
C PRO A 70 -16.54 -4.11 -11.97
N LEU A 71 -16.90 -3.39 -13.03
CA LEU A 71 -15.99 -3.08 -14.12
C LEU A 71 -14.84 -2.17 -13.68
N MET A 72 -15.14 -1.11 -12.93
CA MET A 72 -14.11 -0.18 -12.42
C MET A 72 -13.18 -0.89 -11.43
N ALA A 73 -13.73 -1.72 -10.54
CA ALA A 73 -12.94 -2.49 -9.60
C ALA A 73 -11.99 -3.47 -10.34
N ARG A 74 -12.49 -4.16 -11.38
CA ARG A 74 -11.67 -5.02 -12.23
C ARG A 74 -10.54 -4.25 -12.90
N LEU A 75 -10.84 -3.10 -13.52
CA LEU A 75 -9.83 -2.26 -14.17
C LEU A 75 -8.79 -1.73 -13.17
N ALA A 76 -9.19 -1.42 -11.95
CA ALA A 76 -8.28 -1.03 -10.88
C ALA A 76 -7.33 -2.18 -10.51
N VAL A 77 -7.86 -3.39 -10.31
CA VAL A 77 -7.07 -4.58 -10.00
C VAL A 77 -6.09 -4.92 -11.14
N GLU A 78 -6.51 -4.82 -12.41
CA GLU A 78 -5.63 -5.03 -13.57
C GLU A 78 -4.44 -4.07 -13.55
N GLN A 79 -4.65 -2.78 -13.26
CA GLN A 79 -3.59 -1.79 -13.19
C GLN A 79 -2.67 -2.03 -11.98
N VAL A 80 -3.22 -2.43 -10.84
CA VAL A 80 -2.45 -2.82 -9.65
C VAL A 80 -1.57 -4.03 -9.95
N LEU A 81 -2.10 -5.05 -10.61
CA LEU A 81 -1.32 -6.23 -11.02
C LEU A 81 -0.16 -5.86 -11.94
N LEU A 82 -0.36 -4.92 -12.87
CA LEU A 82 0.72 -4.40 -13.72
C LEU A 82 1.79 -3.68 -12.89
N ALA A 83 1.38 -2.83 -11.92
CA ALA A 83 2.29 -2.13 -11.01
C ALA A 83 3.12 -3.12 -10.17
N ILE A 84 2.46 -4.08 -9.54
CA ILE A 84 3.11 -5.10 -8.70
C ILE A 84 4.04 -5.98 -9.54
N ASN A 85 3.62 -6.37 -10.75
CA ASN A 85 4.49 -7.13 -11.66
C ASN A 85 5.76 -6.36 -12.02
N TYR A 86 5.66 -5.04 -12.24
CA TYR A 86 6.84 -4.20 -12.46
C TYR A 86 7.77 -4.20 -11.25
N LEU A 87 7.26 -3.98 -10.03
CA LEU A 87 8.05 -4.01 -8.81
C LEU A 87 8.74 -5.36 -8.61
N HIS A 88 8.00 -6.45 -8.76
CA HIS A 88 8.53 -7.81 -8.62
C HIS A 88 9.60 -8.14 -9.69
N SER A 89 9.47 -7.62 -10.92
CA SER A 89 10.49 -7.78 -11.96
C SER A 89 11.80 -7.08 -11.62
N ALA A 90 11.76 -6.12 -10.71
CA ALA A 90 12.91 -5.40 -10.17
C ALA A 90 13.33 -5.90 -8.76
N ASP A 91 12.89 -7.09 -8.34
CA ASP A 91 13.11 -7.63 -7.00
C ASP A 91 12.69 -6.67 -5.86
N VAL A 92 11.59 -5.94 -6.05
CA VAL A 92 10.99 -5.08 -5.03
C VAL A 92 9.67 -5.69 -4.57
N ILE A 93 9.51 -5.89 -3.26
CA ILE A 93 8.26 -6.32 -2.61
C ILE A 93 7.62 -5.06 -2.00
N TYR A 94 6.38 -4.78 -2.36
CA TYR A 94 5.72 -3.52 -1.99
C TYR A 94 5.27 -3.48 -0.53
N THR A 95 4.64 -4.54 -0.04
CA THR A 95 4.23 -4.78 1.35
C THR A 95 3.12 -3.92 1.94
N ASP A 96 2.68 -2.83 1.29
CA ASP A 96 1.73 -1.86 1.86
C ASP A 96 0.56 -1.55 0.90
N LEU A 97 0.04 -2.54 0.22
CA LEU A 97 -1.00 -2.36 -0.80
C LEU A 97 -2.39 -2.17 -0.17
N HIS A 98 -2.93 -0.97 -0.31
CA HIS A 98 -4.32 -0.61 0.03
C HIS A 98 -4.80 0.58 -0.82
N ALA A 99 -6.10 0.86 -0.79
CA ALA A 99 -6.72 1.84 -1.68
C ALA A 99 -6.21 3.29 -1.48
N ASP A 100 -5.71 3.62 -0.29
CA ASP A 100 -5.17 4.96 -0.01
C ASP A 100 -3.77 5.17 -0.60
N ASN A 101 -3.07 4.10 -0.98
CA ASN A 101 -1.79 4.16 -1.69
C ASN A 101 -1.94 4.09 -3.22
N LEU A 102 -3.17 4.10 -3.73
CA LEU A 102 -3.50 4.13 -5.15
C LEU A 102 -4.02 5.52 -5.52
N LEU A 103 -3.20 6.32 -6.19
CA LEU A 103 -3.57 7.66 -6.65
C LEU A 103 -4.24 7.58 -8.01
N ILE A 104 -5.33 8.34 -8.18
CA ILE A 104 -5.99 8.50 -9.48
C ILE A 104 -5.20 9.53 -10.29
N GLY A 105 -4.66 9.11 -11.44
CA GLY A 105 -3.93 9.99 -12.33
C GLY A 105 -4.80 11.12 -12.86
N VAL A 106 -4.17 12.24 -13.20
CA VAL A 106 -4.82 13.39 -13.83
C VAL A 106 -4.33 13.49 -15.27
N MET A 107 -5.26 13.43 -16.23
CA MET A 107 -4.94 13.45 -17.67
C MET A 107 -4.69 14.84 -18.21
N ASP A 108 -5.33 15.86 -17.62
CA ASP A 108 -5.26 17.24 -18.07
C ASP A 108 -4.43 18.09 -17.12
N GLN A 109 -3.26 18.54 -17.59
CA GLN A 109 -2.36 19.42 -16.82
C GLN A 109 -3.03 20.74 -16.43
N ALA A 110 -3.99 21.24 -17.21
CA ALA A 110 -4.71 22.47 -16.91
C ALA A 110 -5.48 22.41 -15.57
N VAL A 111 -5.79 21.21 -15.08
CA VAL A 111 -6.39 21.01 -13.75
C VAL A 111 -5.45 21.49 -12.66
N PHE A 112 -4.16 21.14 -12.74
CA PHE A 112 -3.16 21.57 -11.76
C PHE A 112 -2.91 23.08 -11.84
N ASP A 113 -2.85 23.65 -13.05
CA ASP A 113 -2.68 25.10 -13.26
C ASP A 113 -3.85 25.87 -12.65
N LYS A 114 -5.08 25.36 -12.81
CA LYS A 114 -6.28 25.92 -12.19
C LYS A 114 -6.21 25.88 -10.66
N ILE A 115 -5.79 24.74 -10.09
CA ILE A 115 -5.62 24.58 -8.63
C ILE A 115 -4.57 25.56 -8.11
N ALA A 116 -3.41 25.63 -8.75
CA ALA A 116 -2.36 26.57 -8.37
C ALA A 116 -2.85 28.02 -8.41
N SER A 117 -3.61 28.39 -9.45
CA SER A 117 -4.21 29.72 -9.59
C SER A 117 -5.27 30.01 -8.53
N LEU A 118 -6.07 29.02 -8.14
CA LEU A 118 -7.05 29.14 -7.06
C LEU A 118 -6.35 29.29 -5.70
N GLU A 119 -5.35 28.48 -5.40
CA GLU A 119 -4.59 28.56 -4.17
C GLU A 119 -3.88 29.89 -3.99
N ALA A 120 -3.33 30.45 -5.09
CA ALA A 120 -2.71 31.79 -5.10
C ALA A 120 -3.72 32.93 -4.79
N ARG A 121 -4.99 32.74 -5.15
CA ARG A 121 -6.05 33.75 -4.90
C ARG A 121 -6.76 33.55 -3.58
N THR A 122 -6.97 32.32 -3.19
CA THR A 122 -7.73 31.93 -2.00
C THR A 122 -7.05 30.70 -1.41
N SER A 123 -6.15 30.94 -0.45
CA SER A 123 -5.40 29.87 0.22
C SER A 123 -6.33 28.83 0.85
N SER A 124 -5.95 27.58 0.75
CA SER A 124 -6.63 26.44 1.38
C SER A 124 -6.89 26.66 2.86
N ARG A 125 -7.98 26.11 3.35
CA ARG A 125 -8.26 26.11 4.79
C ARG A 125 -7.11 25.45 5.52
N ARG A 126 -6.73 26.04 6.67
CA ARG A 126 -5.64 25.53 7.49
C ARG A 126 -6.03 25.52 8.96
N LYS A 127 -5.45 24.57 9.69
CA LYS A 127 -5.60 24.43 11.14
C LYS A 127 -4.23 24.49 11.79
N TYR A 128 -4.13 25.17 12.92
CA TYR A 128 -2.92 25.21 13.74
C TYR A 128 -3.08 24.19 14.88
N VAL A 129 -2.14 23.25 14.98
CA VAL A 129 -2.13 22.23 16.04
C VAL A 129 -0.69 22.13 16.55
N ASP A 130 -0.49 22.41 17.83
CA ASP A 130 0.80 22.30 18.53
C ASP A 130 1.99 22.94 17.78
N GLY A 131 1.76 24.16 17.25
CA GLY A 131 2.78 24.90 16.50
C GLY A 131 2.92 24.49 15.02
N THR A 132 2.25 23.42 14.60
CA THR A 132 2.27 22.92 13.22
C THR A 132 1.06 23.43 12.44
N VAL A 133 1.27 23.82 11.17
CA VAL A 133 0.20 24.24 10.27
C VAL A 133 -0.23 23.05 9.41
N ILE A 134 -1.48 22.64 9.53
CA ILE A 134 -2.08 21.58 8.72
C ILE A 134 -2.97 22.23 7.68
N HIS A 135 -2.66 22.03 6.40
CA HIS A 135 -3.46 22.53 5.28
C HIS A 135 -4.48 21.47 4.85
N ALA A 136 -5.67 21.92 4.44
CA ALA A 136 -6.65 21.04 3.81
C ALA A 136 -6.17 20.65 2.40
N SER A 137 -6.16 19.34 2.11
CA SER A 137 -5.88 18.85 0.77
C SER A 137 -7.06 19.13 -0.17
N LEU A 138 -6.75 19.59 -1.37
CA LEU A 138 -7.74 19.76 -2.45
C LEU A 138 -7.79 18.44 -3.22
N GLY A 139 -8.91 17.72 -3.10
CA GLY A 139 -9.15 16.53 -3.92
C GLY A 139 -9.49 16.91 -5.37
N VAL A 140 -8.67 16.47 -6.31
CA VAL A 140 -8.89 16.66 -7.75
C VAL A 140 -9.73 15.52 -8.30
N VAL A 141 -10.86 15.84 -8.96
CA VAL A 141 -11.80 14.86 -9.53
C VAL A 141 -12.10 15.14 -11.02
N ASP A 142 -11.66 16.25 -11.56
CA ASP A 142 -12.08 16.73 -12.87
C ASP A 142 -11.49 15.94 -14.06
N SER A 143 -10.55 15.02 -13.81
CA SER A 143 -9.92 14.21 -14.86
C SER A 143 -9.49 12.87 -14.27
N ILE A 144 -10.12 11.78 -14.70
CA ILE A 144 -9.77 10.42 -14.25
C ILE A 144 -8.78 9.83 -15.24
N GLY A 145 -7.56 9.62 -14.75
CA GLY A 145 -6.49 8.94 -15.46
C GLY A 145 -6.21 7.54 -14.90
N PRO A 146 -5.14 6.89 -15.36
CA PRO A 146 -4.72 5.60 -14.83
C PRO A 146 -4.31 5.71 -13.36
N LEU A 147 -4.46 4.60 -12.61
CA LEU A 147 -3.99 4.51 -11.25
C LEU A 147 -2.46 4.49 -11.19
N ALA A 148 -1.91 5.14 -10.17
CA ALA A 148 -0.50 5.09 -9.83
C ALA A 148 -0.33 4.65 -8.37
N LEU A 149 0.43 3.57 -8.16
CA LEU A 149 0.83 3.10 -6.85
C LEU A 149 1.91 4.04 -6.29
N CYS A 150 1.69 4.56 -5.11
CA CYS A 150 2.60 5.48 -4.42
C CYS A 150 3.07 4.90 -3.09
N ASP A 151 3.79 5.69 -2.30
CA ASP A 151 4.33 5.37 -0.99
C ASP A 151 5.16 4.08 -0.95
N MET A 152 6.43 4.19 -1.34
CA MET A 152 7.42 3.12 -1.27
C MET A 152 8.05 2.98 0.13
N GLY A 153 7.48 3.60 1.15
CA GLY A 153 8.06 3.67 2.51
C GLY A 153 8.19 2.33 3.22
N GLN A 154 7.36 1.35 2.86
CA GLN A 154 7.41 0.00 3.40
C GLN A 154 8.03 -1.02 2.44
N ALA A 155 8.34 -0.63 1.20
CA ALA A 155 8.89 -1.53 0.20
C ALA A 155 10.25 -2.12 0.61
N ARG A 156 10.53 -3.33 0.14
CA ARG A 156 11.77 -4.07 0.42
C ARG A 156 12.42 -4.48 -0.89
N ILE A 157 13.73 -4.22 -1.02
CA ILE A 157 14.53 -4.70 -2.15
C ILE A 157 15.11 -6.07 -1.80
N GLY A 158 14.93 -7.03 -2.67
CA GLY A 158 15.40 -8.40 -2.55
C GLY A 158 14.26 -9.42 -2.57
N PRO A 159 14.58 -10.68 -2.90
CA PRO A 159 13.55 -11.70 -3.18
C PRO A 159 12.92 -12.29 -1.93
N ARG A 160 13.52 -12.11 -0.72
CA ARG A 160 13.06 -12.77 0.50
C ARG A 160 13.39 -11.97 1.75
N HIS A 161 12.41 -11.88 2.63
CA HIS A 161 12.50 -11.12 3.88
C HIS A 161 11.85 -11.88 5.04
N GLY A 162 11.90 -11.29 6.23
CA GLY A 162 11.25 -11.77 7.44
C GLY A 162 10.71 -10.61 8.28
N GLY A 163 10.21 -10.94 9.46
CA GLY A 163 9.68 -9.96 10.39
C GLY A 163 8.30 -9.41 9.98
N ILE A 164 7.91 -8.29 10.60
CA ILE A 164 6.59 -7.70 10.44
C ILE A 164 6.55 -6.84 9.18
N ALA A 165 5.57 -7.10 8.36
CA ALA A 165 5.20 -6.31 7.20
C ALA A 165 3.68 -6.20 7.13
N MET A 166 3.17 -5.34 6.26
CA MET A 166 1.76 -5.18 5.92
C MET A 166 0.89 -4.61 7.05
N PRO A 167 -0.05 -3.73 6.77
CA PRO A 167 -1.06 -3.29 7.74
C PRO A 167 -1.86 -4.48 8.28
N ALA A 168 -2.25 -4.43 9.55
CA ALA A 168 -2.84 -5.58 10.24
C ALA A 168 -4.00 -6.25 9.50
N PRO A 169 -5.03 -5.53 8.98
CA PRO A 169 -6.14 -6.16 8.26
C PRO A 169 -5.76 -6.79 6.92
N PHE A 170 -4.63 -6.41 6.35
CA PHE A 170 -4.15 -6.86 5.03
C PHE A 170 -3.09 -7.95 5.12
N ARG A 171 -2.68 -8.33 6.33
CA ARG A 171 -1.50 -9.16 6.59
C ARG A 171 -1.71 -10.59 6.10
N ALA A 172 -0.74 -11.06 5.31
CA ALA A 172 -0.70 -12.43 4.82
C ALA A 172 -0.42 -13.44 5.95
N PRO A 173 -0.90 -14.68 5.86
CA PRO A 173 -0.76 -15.67 6.93
C PRO A 173 0.71 -15.98 7.28
N GLU A 174 1.63 -16.03 6.31
CA GLU A 174 3.06 -16.23 6.56
C GLU A 174 3.69 -15.08 7.36
N VAL A 175 3.17 -13.85 7.21
CA VAL A 175 3.64 -12.69 7.98
C VAL A 175 3.09 -12.76 9.42
N ILE A 176 1.82 -13.15 9.60
CA ILE A 176 1.21 -13.35 10.93
C ILE A 176 1.97 -14.41 11.71
N LEU A 177 2.31 -15.52 11.05
CA LEU A 177 3.02 -16.65 11.62
C LEU A 177 4.54 -16.44 11.73
N GLY A 178 5.04 -15.24 11.38
CA GLY A 178 6.45 -14.90 11.45
C GLY A 178 7.35 -15.78 10.58
N MET A 179 6.80 -16.36 9.52
CA MET A 179 7.57 -17.12 8.53
C MET A 179 8.42 -16.19 7.65
N PRO A 180 9.48 -16.66 7.00
CA PRO A 180 10.10 -15.95 5.91
C PRO A 180 9.08 -15.77 4.77
N TRP A 181 9.04 -14.57 4.19
CA TRP A 181 8.09 -14.21 3.14
C TRP A 181 8.80 -13.67 1.89
N ASP A 182 8.13 -13.73 0.78
CA ASP A 182 8.57 -13.26 -0.55
C ASP A 182 7.48 -12.37 -1.18
N ASN A 183 7.58 -12.10 -2.45
CA ASN A 183 6.65 -11.27 -3.21
C ASN A 183 5.20 -11.79 -3.25
N LYS A 184 4.93 -13.02 -2.80
CA LYS A 184 3.57 -13.56 -2.74
C LYS A 184 2.68 -12.85 -1.74
N ILE A 185 3.26 -12.18 -0.72
CA ILE A 185 2.47 -11.37 0.21
C ILE A 185 1.76 -10.21 -0.48
N ASP A 186 2.35 -9.63 -1.54
CA ASP A 186 1.68 -8.61 -2.34
C ASP A 186 0.51 -9.19 -3.12
N MET A 187 0.62 -10.45 -3.60
CA MET A 187 -0.48 -11.15 -4.28
C MET A 187 -1.63 -11.46 -3.33
N TRP A 188 -1.34 -11.83 -2.08
CA TRP A 188 -2.35 -11.90 -1.02
C TRP A 188 -3.09 -10.57 -0.86
N ASN A 189 -2.32 -9.48 -0.81
CA ASN A 189 -2.86 -8.12 -0.69
C ASN A 189 -3.73 -7.70 -1.87
N VAL A 190 -3.38 -8.11 -3.09
CA VAL A 190 -4.24 -7.86 -4.26
C VAL A 190 -5.61 -8.52 -4.07
N GLY A 191 -5.65 -9.74 -3.51
CA GLY A 191 -6.92 -10.42 -3.19
C GLY A 191 -7.76 -9.66 -2.15
N VAL A 192 -7.14 -9.22 -1.05
CA VAL A 192 -7.81 -8.43 -0.01
C VAL A 192 -8.28 -7.07 -0.56
N LEU A 193 -7.46 -6.40 -1.36
CA LEU A 193 -7.82 -5.15 -2.02
C LEU A 193 -9.01 -5.34 -2.96
N ALA A 194 -9.02 -6.40 -3.78
CA ALA A 194 -10.11 -6.69 -4.71
C ALA A 194 -11.46 -6.82 -3.98
N TRP A 195 -11.48 -7.49 -2.83
CA TRP A 195 -12.66 -7.54 -1.96
C TRP A 195 -13.06 -6.14 -1.49
N ASN A 196 -12.11 -5.42 -0.90
CA ASN A 196 -12.37 -4.10 -0.33
C ASN A 196 -12.78 -3.04 -1.37
N LEU A 197 -12.57 -3.28 -2.66
CA LEU A 197 -13.04 -2.39 -3.72
C LEU A 197 -14.52 -2.59 -4.09
N VAL A 198 -15.09 -3.77 -3.84
CA VAL A 198 -16.47 -4.10 -4.21
C VAL A 198 -17.41 -4.23 -3.01
N GLU A 199 -16.89 -4.51 -1.84
CA GLU A 199 -17.66 -4.68 -0.60
C GLU A 199 -17.44 -3.48 0.33
N ASP A 200 -18.47 -3.10 1.08
CA ASP A 200 -18.41 -1.96 2.01
C ASP A 200 -17.57 -2.26 3.24
N ASP A 201 -17.55 -3.52 3.67
CA ASP A 201 -16.80 -3.98 4.83
C ASP A 201 -15.39 -4.46 4.46
N ILE A 202 -14.44 -4.23 5.36
CA ILE A 202 -13.09 -4.79 5.29
C ILE A 202 -13.18 -6.31 5.45
N LEU A 203 -12.50 -7.06 4.56
CA LEU A 203 -12.55 -8.53 4.52
C LEU A 203 -12.18 -9.18 5.87
N PHE A 204 -11.13 -8.69 6.52
CA PHE A 204 -10.68 -9.18 7.81
C PHE A 204 -10.78 -8.06 8.86
N GLN A 205 -11.93 -7.98 9.52
CA GLN A 205 -12.14 -7.01 10.59
C GLN A 205 -11.38 -7.41 11.85
N LEU A 206 -10.67 -6.45 12.44
CA LEU A 206 -9.93 -6.61 13.67
C LEU A 206 -10.45 -5.63 14.73
N GLU A 207 -10.49 -6.06 15.99
CA GLU A 207 -10.93 -5.23 17.09
C GLU A 207 -9.79 -4.35 17.63
N ALA A 208 -10.10 -3.09 17.96
CA ALA A 208 -9.10 -2.12 18.38
C ALA A 208 -8.46 -2.42 19.75
N ASP A 209 -9.22 -3.08 20.64
CA ASP A 209 -8.81 -3.32 22.04
C ASP A 209 -8.12 -4.67 22.26
N GLU A 210 -7.87 -5.43 21.20
CA GLU A 210 -7.24 -6.74 21.29
C GLU A 210 -5.71 -6.63 21.42
N SER A 211 -5.14 -7.54 22.23
CA SER A 211 -3.68 -7.75 22.17
C SER A 211 -3.29 -8.24 20.77
N ARG A 212 -2.03 -8.03 20.40
CA ARG A 212 -1.52 -8.49 19.10
C ARG A 212 -1.73 -10.00 18.87
N GLU A 213 -1.60 -10.80 19.93
CA GLU A 213 -1.77 -12.27 19.86
C GLU A 213 -3.24 -12.62 19.59
N GLN A 214 -4.17 -11.98 20.27
CA GLN A 214 -5.61 -12.17 20.06
C GLN A 214 -6.02 -11.73 18.66
N SER A 215 -5.56 -10.56 18.21
CA SER A 215 -5.79 -10.05 16.85
C SER A 215 -5.26 -11.01 15.78
N ASN A 216 -4.04 -11.56 15.96
CA ASN A 216 -3.48 -12.56 15.06
C ASN A 216 -4.31 -13.85 15.02
N ALA A 217 -4.73 -14.37 16.19
CA ALA A 217 -5.57 -15.57 16.29
C ALA A 217 -6.93 -15.38 15.60
N ARG A 218 -7.59 -14.24 15.83
CA ARG A 218 -8.85 -13.87 15.16
C ARG A 218 -8.67 -13.77 13.65
N HIS A 219 -7.60 -13.12 13.20
CA HIS A 219 -7.31 -12.96 11.78
C HIS A 219 -7.14 -14.33 11.08
N LEU A 220 -6.33 -15.22 11.68
CA LEU A 220 -6.16 -16.58 11.18
C LEU A 220 -7.48 -17.38 11.21
N ALA A 221 -8.29 -17.25 12.26
CA ALA A 221 -9.60 -17.89 12.34
C ALA A 221 -10.55 -17.39 11.22
N ASN A 222 -10.56 -16.09 10.93
CA ASN A 222 -11.34 -15.51 9.83
C ASN A 222 -10.86 -16.05 8.47
N MET A 223 -9.53 -16.19 8.27
CA MET A 223 -9.00 -16.83 7.06
C MET A 223 -9.46 -18.28 6.92
N VAL A 224 -9.41 -19.06 7.99
CA VAL A 224 -9.88 -20.46 7.99
C VAL A 224 -11.39 -20.54 7.72
N ALA A 225 -12.18 -19.66 8.31
CA ALA A 225 -13.63 -19.61 8.08
C ALA A 225 -13.98 -19.32 6.61
N LEU A 226 -13.18 -18.47 5.95
CA LEU A 226 -13.43 -18.07 4.56
C LEU A 226 -12.84 -19.04 3.54
N LEU A 227 -11.60 -19.52 3.78
CA LEU A 227 -10.81 -20.25 2.79
C LEU A 227 -10.67 -21.75 3.11
N GLY A 228 -11.10 -22.17 4.28
CA GLY A 228 -10.85 -23.51 4.81
C GLY A 228 -9.50 -23.62 5.53
N PRO A 229 -9.20 -24.80 6.09
CA PRO A 229 -7.96 -25.03 6.82
C PRO A 229 -6.72 -24.88 5.91
N PRO A 230 -5.61 -24.37 6.46
CA PRO A 230 -4.38 -24.22 5.68
C PRO A 230 -3.79 -25.59 5.31
N PRO A 231 -3.07 -25.70 4.16
CA PRO A 231 -2.38 -26.92 3.79
C PRO A 231 -1.34 -27.33 4.86
N ILE A 232 -1.23 -28.63 5.15
CA ILE A 232 -0.30 -29.14 6.17
C ILE A 232 1.15 -28.81 5.82
N GLU A 233 1.52 -28.79 4.54
CA GLU A 233 2.84 -28.39 4.07
C GLU A 233 3.16 -26.93 4.40
N PHE A 234 2.14 -26.06 4.42
CA PHE A 234 2.30 -24.67 4.83
C PHE A 234 2.56 -24.58 6.33
N LEU A 235 1.81 -25.29 7.16
CA LEU A 235 1.99 -25.31 8.61
C LEU A 235 3.37 -25.83 9.01
N ASN A 236 3.88 -26.84 8.34
CA ASN A 236 5.18 -27.43 8.60
C ASN A 236 6.38 -26.53 8.30
N ARG A 237 6.19 -25.40 7.59
CA ARG A 237 7.29 -24.45 7.30
C ARG A 237 7.86 -23.80 8.56
N LYS A 238 7.05 -23.63 9.61
CA LYS A 238 7.46 -23.08 10.90
C LYS A 238 6.62 -23.66 12.03
N ALA A 239 6.74 -24.98 12.25
CA ALA A 239 5.92 -25.73 13.18
C ALA A 239 5.89 -25.13 14.60
N SER A 240 6.99 -24.54 15.09
CA SER A 240 7.05 -23.89 16.41
C SER A 240 6.11 -22.68 16.58
N GLU A 241 5.76 -21.99 15.50
CA GLU A 241 4.84 -20.86 15.54
C GLU A 241 3.41 -21.29 15.22
N THR A 242 3.26 -22.24 14.28
CA THR A 242 1.96 -22.76 13.87
C THR A 242 1.28 -23.59 14.95
N SER A 243 2.06 -24.35 15.76
CA SER A 243 1.57 -25.13 16.91
C SER A 243 0.91 -24.29 18.02
N LYS A 244 1.00 -22.96 17.95
CA LYS A 244 0.24 -22.07 18.83
C LYS A 244 -1.24 -21.97 18.44
N TYR A 245 -1.58 -22.28 17.18
CA TYR A 245 -2.90 -22.08 16.59
C TYR A 245 -3.51 -23.37 16.05
N TRP A 246 -2.71 -24.36 15.70
CA TRP A 246 -3.15 -25.66 15.16
C TRP A 246 -2.42 -26.81 15.86
N ASP A 247 -3.14 -27.95 15.97
CA ASP A 247 -2.54 -29.20 16.40
C ASP A 247 -1.76 -29.90 15.27
N ASP A 248 -1.21 -31.07 15.54
CA ASP A 248 -0.41 -31.86 14.57
C ASP A 248 -1.24 -32.35 13.37
N GLN A 249 -2.57 -32.26 13.43
CA GLN A 249 -3.48 -32.60 12.35
C GLN A 249 -3.95 -31.39 11.56
N GLY A 250 -3.55 -30.19 11.99
CA GLY A 250 -3.93 -28.93 11.34
C GLY A 250 -5.37 -28.47 11.69
N VAL A 251 -5.87 -28.88 12.87
CA VAL A 251 -7.21 -28.51 13.38
C VAL A 251 -7.07 -27.57 14.57
#